data_7b1c761eaf8b3fdea9ee98dd4a7b81ef
#
_entry.id   7b1c761eaf8b3fdea9ee98dd4a7b81ef
#
_cell.length_a   1.000
_cell.length_b   1.000
_cell.length_c   1.000
_cell.angle_alpha   90.00
_cell.angle_beta   90.00
_cell.angle_gamma   90.00
#
_symmetry.space_group_name_H-M   'P 1'
#
loop_
_entity.id
_entity.type
_entity.pdbx_description
1 polymer ?
#
loop_
_entity_poly.entity_id
_entity_poly.type
_entity_poly.pdbx_seq_one_letter_code
_entity_poly.pdbx_strand_id
1 'polypeptide(L)'
;MRIGVLSDLHCELEPAGSRWINTFEPEHLDRRTDAALAWFSEAEVDLILLLGDIVQFENPSDLAHMFARLAAADVAPLATVNGNHDLRLGEEFAERAREHGIRLLYEEPFDFDWIAVTGVAVERGPAPPQYVGRFAGWGGQADLVVVASHFPVLSEASRVAAAGLPYAGDLVNRADLEGRLGADPLPKVLLSGHIHSRCSARIGPLLQCTVGAFIEPPFDATIVEIDPKAGSVLRTARRLGEIAVTDPVFAADDEHWRWIDGCWETQPVASIAASTSELSQT
;
A
#
# COMPACT_ATOMS: atom_id res chain seq x y z
N MET A 1 5.95 -14.19 -5.81
CA MET A 1 5.48 -12.87 -6.25
C MET A 1 6.00 -11.82 -5.31
N ARG A 2 6.55 -10.73 -5.84
CA ARG A 2 7.00 -9.56 -5.08
C ARG A 2 6.24 -8.33 -5.52
N ILE A 3 5.69 -7.58 -4.59
CA ILE A 3 4.92 -6.35 -4.84
C ILE A 3 5.66 -5.19 -4.18
N GLY A 4 6.11 -4.21 -4.98
CA GLY A 4 6.56 -2.91 -4.48
C GLY A 4 5.33 -2.05 -4.13
N VAL A 5 5.30 -1.44 -2.97
CA VAL A 5 4.12 -0.72 -2.48
C VAL A 5 4.49 0.69 -2.06
N LEU A 6 3.79 1.68 -2.58
CA LEU A 6 3.83 3.09 -2.17
C LEU A 6 2.43 3.57 -1.83
N SER A 7 2.31 4.46 -0.85
CA SER A 7 1.03 5.06 -0.44
C SER A 7 1.22 6.51 0.00
N ASP A 8 0.16 7.28 -0.11
CA ASP A 8 0.12 8.64 0.43
C ASP A 8 1.29 9.49 -0.09
N LEU A 9 1.40 9.58 -1.43
CA LEU A 9 2.43 10.36 -2.12
C LEU A 9 2.16 11.86 -2.02
N HIS A 10 0.87 12.26 -1.99
CA HIS A 10 0.42 13.64 -1.85
C HIS A 10 1.24 14.63 -2.68
N CYS A 11 1.43 14.30 -3.98
CA CYS A 11 2.22 15.11 -4.90
C CYS A 11 1.69 16.54 -4.95
N GLU A 12 2.60 17.52 -4.77
CA GLU A 12 2.37 18.95 -4.88
C GLU A 12 3.56 19.57 -5.61
N LEU A 13 3.39 20.02 -6.86
CA LEU A 13 4.44 20.73 -7.61
C LEU A 13 4.67 22.14 -7.06
N GLU A 14 3.65 22.72 -6.42
CA GLU A 14 3.71 24.00 -5.71
C GLU A 14 3.43 23.75 -4.21
N PRO A 15 4.47 23.53 -3.39
CA PRO A 15 4.32 23.15 -1.99
C PRO A 15 3.54 24.15 -1.15
N ALA A 16 2.49 23.70 -0.46
CA ALA A 16 1.65 24.53 0.41
C ALA A 16 1.97 24.39 1.91
N GLY A 17 3.03 23.65 2.28
CA GLY A 17 3.40 23.43 3.67
C GLY A 17 2.45 22.52 4.44
N SER A 18 1.89 21.54 3.76
CA SER A 18 0.95 20.56 4.33
C SER A 18 1.62 19.68 5.39
N ARG A 19 0.81 19.17 6.32
CA ARG A 19 1.25 18.20 7.34
C ARG A 19 0.11 17.32 7.79
N TRP A 20 0.45 16.12 8.25
CA TRP A 20 -0.47 15.27 9.00
C TRP A 20 0.15 14.87 10.35
N ILE A 21 0.93 13.81 10.43
CA ILE A 21 1.70 13.44 11.63
C ILE A 21 2.98 14.30 11.68
N ASN A 22 3.70 14.33 10.57
CA ASN A 22 4.88 15.17 10.36
C ASN A 22 4.63 16.18 9.24
N THR A 23 5.60 17.04 8.96
CA THR A 23 5.55 17.97 7.83
C THR A 23 5.78 17.20 6.53
N PHE A 24 4.99 17.49 5.51
CA PHE A 24 5.18 16.96 4.17
C PHE A 24 6.42 17.59 3.53
N GLU A 25 7.16 16.80 2.74
CA GLU A 25 8.36 17.24 2.05
C GLU A 25 8.26 16.97 0.53
N PRO A 26 7.33 17.66 -0.16
CA PRO A 26 7.10 17.44 -1.59
C PRO A 26 8.29 17.78 -2.46
N GLU A 27 9.17 18.72 -2.05
CA GLU A 27 10.37 19.12 -2.78
C GLU A 27 11.39 17.97 -2.96
N HIS A 28 11.27 16.91 -2.17
CA HIS A 28 12.13 15.73 -2.25
C HIS A 28 11.41 14.49 -2.78
N LEU A 29 10.13 14.60 -3.11
CA LEU A 29 9.29 13.48 -3.53
C LEU A 29 9.87 12.76 -4.74
N ASP A 30 10.27 13.50 -5.76
CA ASP A 30 10.85 12.95 -6.99
C ASP A 30 12.10 12.10 -6.72
N ARG A 31 13.02 12.60 -5.93
CA ARG A 31 14.25 11.89 -5.58
C ARG A 31 13.97 10.63 -4.76
N ARG A 32 12.99 10.69 -3.85
CA ARG A 32 12.58 9.52 -3.06
C ARG A 32 11.89 8.48 -3.93
N THR A 33 11.07 8.93 -4.89
CA THR A 33 10.44 8.05 -5.87
C THR A 33 11.48 7.29 -6.67
N ASP A 34 12.53 7.96 -7.18
CA ASP A 34 13.63 7.31 -7.88
C ASP A 34 14.36 6.29 -6.99
N ALA A 35 14.60 6.62 -5.73
CA ALA A 35 15.24 5.70 -4.79
C ALA A 35 14.37 4.47 -4.48
N ALA A 36 13.05 4.64 -4.36
CA ALA A 36 12.11 3.53 -4.20
C ALA A 36 12.09 2.64 -5.45
N LEU A 37 12.00 3.24 -6.64
CA LEU A 37 11.98 2.51 -7.91
C LEU A 37 13.30 1.75 -8.16
N ALA A 38 14.45 2.34 -7.81
CA ALA A 38 15.74 1.65 -7.86
C ALA A 38 15.74 0.42 -6.95
N TRP A 39 15.25 0.55 -5.72
CA TRP A 39 15.14 -0.58 -4.79
C TRP A 39 14.17 -1.66 -5.30
N PHE A 40 13.03 -1.28 -5.87
CA PHE A 40 12.08 -2.21 -6.45
C PHE A 40 12.67 -2.96 -7.65
N SER A 41 13.46 -2.26 -8.48
CA SER A 41 14.19 -2.86 -9.59
C SER A 41 15.25 -3.86 -9.12
N GLU A 42 16.06 -3.50 -8.10
CA GLU A 42 17.05 -4.39 -7.49
C GLU A 42 16.41 -5.65 -6.89
N ALA A 43 15.21 -5.50 -6.34
CA ALA A 43 14.44 -6.61 -5.76
C ALA A 43 13.65 -7.41 -6.79
N GLU A 44 13.67 -7.02 -8.07
CA GLU A 44 12.94 -7.66 -9.18
C GLU A 44 11.44 -7.83 -8.81
N VAL A 45 10.75 -6.72 -8.45
CA VAL A 45 9.32 -6.79 -8.12
C VAL A 45 8.50 -7.11 -9.38
N ASP A 46 7.45 -7.92 -9.21
CA ASP A 46 6.55 -8.34 -10.29
C ASP A 46 5.44 -7.31 -10.56
N LEU A 47 5.17 -6.42 -9.58
CA LEU A 47 4.12 -5.41 -9.63
C LEU A 47 4.51 -4.24 -8.71
N ILE A 48 4.25 -3.01 -9.15
CA ILE A 48 4.26 -1.82 -8.28
C ILE A 48 2.82 -1.40 -8.02
N LEU A 49 2.46 -1.27 -6.75
CA LEU A 49 1.13 -0.97 -6.27
C LEU A 49 1.11 0.38 -5.55
N LEU A 50 0.25 1.28 -6.04
CA LEU A 50 -0.02 2.58 -5.44
C LEU A 50 -1.33 2.50 -4.65
N LEU A 51 -1.30 2.80 -3.36
CA LEU A 51 -2.45 2.65 -2.47
C LEU A 51 -3.28 3.93 -2.30
N GLY A 52 -3.27 4.80 -3.30
CA GLY A 52 -4.06 6.03 -3.31
C GLY A 52 -3.40 7.23 -2.63
N ASP A 53 -4.14 8.33 -2.61
CA ASP A 53 -3.68 9.66 -2.23
C ASP A 53 -2.39 10.04 -2.98
N ILE A 54 -2.47 9.92 -4.32
CA ILE A 54 -1.36 10.24 -5.22
C ILE A 54 -1.11 11.75 -5.24
N VAL A 55 -2.20 12.55 -5.16
CA VAL A 55 -2.14 14.01 -5.12
C VAL A 55 -2.66 14.57 -3.81
N GLN A 56 -2.16 15.75 -3.42
CA GLN A 56 -2.66 16.47 -2.25
C GLN A 56 -3.92 17.27 -2.57
N PHE A 57 -3.96 17.93 -3.71
CA PHE A 57 -5.01 18.84 -4.13
C PHE A 57 -5.63 18.46 -5.49
N GLU A 58 -6.71 19.14 -5.87
CA GLU A 58 -7.41 18.97 -7.16
C GLU A 58 -6.58 19.51 -8.35
N ASN A 59 -5.35 19.02 -8.52
CA ASN A 59 -4.46 19.47 -9.59
C ASN A 59 -4.10 18.31 -10.53
N PRO A 60 -4.70 18.24 -11.73
CA PRO A 60 -4.39 17.19 -12.71
C PRO A 60 -2.91 17.16 -13.15
N SER A 61 -2.20 18.31 -13.05
CA SER A 61 -0.79 18.37 -13.43
C SER A 61 0.11 17.62 -12.42
N ASP A 62 -0.23 17.65 -11.13
CA ASP A 62 0.48 16.92 -10.09
C ASP A 62 0.32 15.40 -10.31
N LEU A 63 -0.91 14.97 -10.64
CA LEU A 63 -1.20 13.59 -10.97
C LEU A 63 -0.44 13.13 -12.22
N ALA A 64 -0.53 13.91 -13.32
CA ALA A 64 0.16 13.61 -14.57
C ALA A 64 1.67 13.53 -14.39
N HIS A 65 2.27 14.44 -13.60
CA HIS A 65 3.69 14.43 -13.27
C HIS A 65 4.08 13.11 -12.58
N MET A 66 3.36 12.74 -11.52
CA MET A 66 3.70 11.54 -10.75
C MET A 66 3.50 10.27 -11.56
N PHE A 67 2.39 10.13 -12.29
CA PHE A 67 2.14 8.96 -13.11
C PHE A 67 3.14 8.83 -14.26
N ALA A 68 3.50 9.94 -14.94
CA ALA A 68 4.53 9.92 -15.96
C ALA A 68 5.89 9.47 -15.41
N ARG A 69 6.26 9.94 -14.21
CA ARG A 69 7.51 9.57 -13.57
C ARG A 69 7.58 8.08 -13.24
N LEU A 70 6.51 7.55 -12.62
CA LEU A 70 6.41 6.14 -12.26
C LEU A 70 6.46 5.25 -13.51
N ALA A 71 5.69 5.60 -14.54
CA ALA A 71 5.64 4.84 -15.80
C ALA A 71 6.97 4.89 -16.58
N ALA A 72 7.66 6.03 -16.59
CA ALA A 72 8.93 6.19 -17.29
C ALA A 72 10.07 5.31 -16.75
N ALA A 73 9.98 4.88 -15.50
CA ALA A 73 10.99 4.03 -14.89
C ALA A 73 11.00 2.58 -15.43
N ASP A 74 9.86 2.11 -15.97
CA ASP A 74 9.69 0.79 -16.61
C ASP A 74 10.23 -0.39 -15.76
N VAL A 75 10.03 -0.32 -14.44
CA VAL A 75 10.54 -1.31 -13.48
C VAL A 75 9.68 -2.56 -13.48
N ALA A 76 8.35 -2.38 -13.39
CA ALA A 76 7.34 -3.44 -13.37
C ALA A 76 5.97 -2.85 -13.76
N PRO A 77 4.97 -3.69 -14.11
CA PRO A 77 3.60 -3.23 -14.27
C PRO A 77 3.13 -2.39 -13.08
N LEU A 78 2.36 -1.33 -13.35
CA LEU A 78 1.83 -0.41 -12.36
C LEU A 78 0.34 -0.66 -12.14
N ALA A 79 -0.08 -0.64 -10.89
CA ALA A 79 -1.49 -0.67 -10.51
C ALA A 79 -1.78 0.32 -9.39
N THR A 80 -3.03 0.77 -9.31
CA THR A 80 -3.47 1.72 -8.29
C THR A 80 -4.88 1.46 -7.80
N VAL A 81 -5.17 1.94 -6.61
CA VAL A 81 -6.51 2.25 -6.12
C VAL A 81 -6.57 3.75 -5.84
N ASN A 82 -7.76 4.34 -5.82
CA ASN A 82 -7.92 5.74 -5.47
C ASN A 82 -7.99 5.94 -3.95
N GLY A 83 -7.45 7.06 -3.47
CA GLY A 83 -7.62 7.56 -2.13
C GLY A 83 -8.66 8.67 -2.02
N ASN A 84 -8.88 9.23 -0.84
CA ASN A 84 -9.87 10.28 -0.63
C ASN A 84 -9.46 11.64 -1.23
N HIS A 85 -8.17 11.91 -1.34
CA HIS A 85 -7.67 13.10 -2.04
C HIS A 85 -7.87 12.98 -3.56
N ASP A 86 -7.63 11.80 -4.12
CA ASP A 86 -7.79 11.53 -5.56
C ASP A 86 -9.24 11.67 -6.04
N LEU A 87 -10.24 11.44 -5.14
CA LEU A 87 -11.66 11.61 -5.48
C LEU A 87 -12.04 13.03 -5.92
N ARG A 88 -11.23 14.01 -5.64
CA ARG A 88 -11.44 15.39 -6.05
C ARG A 88 -11.24 15.58 -7.54
N LEU A 89 -10.42 14.74 -8.15
CA LEU A 89 -10.14 14.74 -9.60
C LEU A 89 -11.26 14.07 -10.41
N GLY A 90 -12.16 13.30 -9.77
CA GLY A 90 -13.26 12.63 -10.47
C GLY A 90 -12.77 11.65 -11.54
N GLU A 91 -13.29 11.77 -12.76
CA GLU A 91 -12.94 10.90 -13.90
C GLU A 91 -11.49 11.11 -14.37
N GLU A 92 -10.91 12.30 -14.18
CA GLU A 92 -9.54 12.64 -14.59
C GLU A 92 -8.52 11.67 -13.98
N PHE A 93 -8.74 11.20 -12.73
CA PHE A 93 -7.85 10.21 -12.09
C PHE A 93 -7.76 8.92 -12.91
N ALA A 94 -8.91 8.38 -13.32
CA ALA A 94 -8.97 7.15 -14.09
C ALA A 94 -8.42 7.32 -15.52
N GLU A 95 -8.70 8.46 -16.15
CA GLU A 95 -8.19 8.78 -17.48
C GLU A 95 -6.67 8.86 -17.48
N ARG A 96 -6.07 9.60 -16.54
CA ARG A 96 -4.61 9.72 -16.41
C ARG A 96 -3.94 8.40 -16.07
N ALA A 97 -4.53 7.58 -15.20
CA ALA A 97 -4.00 6.25 -14.93
C ALA A 97 -3.90 5.42 -16.21
N ARG A 98 -4.97 5.37 -17.01
CA ARG A 98 -5.01 4.62 -18.28
C ARG A 98 -4.04 5.17 -19.32
N GLU A 99 -3.91 6.52 -19.45
CA GLU A 99 -2.95 7.17 -20.36
C GLU A 99 -1.51 6.75 -20.08
N HIS A 100 -1.17 6.49 -18.82
CA HIS A 100 0.17 6.05 -18.40
C HIS A 100 0.29 4.53 -18.23
N GLY A 101 -0.72 3.75 -18.67
CA GLY A 101 -0.69 2.28 -18.57
C GLY A 101 -0.80 1.75 -17.14
N ILE A 102 -1.32 2.57 -16.21
CA ILE A 102 -1.52 2.20 -14.81
C ILE A 102 -2.91 1.57 -14.65
N ARG A 103 -2.96 0.33 -14.16
CA ARG A 103 -4.21 -0.41 -14.02
C ARG A 103 -4.97 0.01 -12.75
N LEU A 104 -6.29 0.22 -12.90
CA LEU A 104 -7.20 0.48 -11.78
C LEU A 104 -7.72 -0.84 -11.22
N LEU A 105 -7.22 -1.27 -10.07
CA LEU A 105 -7.51 -2.60 -9.52
C LEU A 105 -8.98 -2.84 -9.16
N TYR A 106 -9.75 -1.80 -8.92
CA TYR A 106 -11.18 -1.91 -8.67
C TYR A 106 -12.03 -2.04 -9.94
N GLU A 107 -11.43 -1.84 -11.13
CA GLU A 107 -12.05 -2.07 -12.44
C GLU A 107 -11.52 -3.36 -13.08
N GLU A 108 -10.22 -3.57 -13.02
CA GLU A 108 -9.52 -4.65 -13.70
C GLU A 108 -8.50 -5.30 -12.77
N PRO A 109 -8.84 -6.43 -12.08
CA PRO A 109 -7.90 -7.19 -11.28
C PRO A 109 -6.72 -7.74 -12.10
N PHE A 110 -5.60 -8.03 -11.41
CA PHE A 110 -4.52 -8.84 -11.94
C PHE A 110 -4.66 -10.28 -11.49
N ASP A 111 -4.39 -11.21 -12.39
CA ASP A 111 -4.24 -12.63 -12.07
C ASP A 111 -2.78 -13.05 -12.33
N PHE A 112 -2.11 -13.50 -11.30
CA PHE A 112 -0.76 -14.05 -11.33
C PHE A 112 -0.80 -15.52 -10.91
N ASP A 113 -0.97 -16.44 -11.87
CA ASP A 113 -1.11 -17.88 -11.62
C ASP A 113 -2.11 -18.19 -10.48
N TRP A 114 -1.61 -18.31 -9.24
CA TRP A 114 -2.37 -18.68 -8.04
C TRP A 114 -2.72 -17.49 -7.13
N ILE A 115 -2.37 -16.28 -7.54
CA ILE A 115 -2.61 -15.05 -6.78
C ILE A 115 -3.50 -14.12 -7.59
N ALA A 116 -4.65 -13.74 -7.03
CA ALA A 116 -5.45 -12.65 -7.56
C ALA A 116 -5.11 -11.35 -6.82
N VAL A 117 -4.89 -10.26 -7.56
CA VAL A 117 -4.69 -8.91 -7.00
C VAL A 117 -5.86 -8.04 -7.43
N THR A 118 -6.61 -7.54 -6.47
CA THR A 118 -7.84 -6.75 -6.70
C THR A 118 -7.85 -5.52 -5.81
N GLY A 119 -8.81 -4.61 -6.01
CA GLY A 119 -8.88 -3.35 -5.28
C GLY A 119 -10.26 -3.00 -4.74
N VAL A 120 -10.24 -2.15 -3.71
CA VAL A 120 -11.41 -1.47 -3.17
C VAL A 120 -11.41 -0.03 -3.72
N ALA A 121 -12.44 0.34 -4.46
CA ALA A 121 -12.68 1.73 -4.83
C ALA A 121 -13.16 2.52 -3.62
N VAL A 122 -12.62 3.72 -3.43
CA VAL A 122 -13.16 4.68 -2.48
C VAL A 122 -14.15 5.59 -3.19
N GLU A 123 -15.30 5.81 -2.60
CA GLU A 123 -16.35 6.70 -3.10
C GLU A 123 -16.77 7.69 -2.02
N ARG A 124 -17.31 8.84 -2.42
CA ARG A 124 -17.90 9.78 -1.46
C ARG A 124 -19.20 9.21 -0.93
N GLY A 125 -19.32 9.16 0.38
CA GLY A 125 -20.57 8.83 1.06
C GLY A 125 -21.59 9.96 0.96
N PRO A 126 -22.82 9.72 1.46
CA PRO A 126 -23.94 10.65 1.33
C PRO A 126 -23.74 11.98 2.10
N ALA A 127 -22.84 12.02 3.10
CA ALA A 127 -22.51 13.23 3.85
C ALA A 127 -20.99 13.38 3.99
N PRO A 128 -20.37 14.44 3.43
CA PRO A 128 -18.94 14.70 3.62
C PRO A 128 -18.61 14.97 5.10
N PRO A 129 -17.45 14.54 5.61
CA PRO A 129 -16.34 13.89 4.89
C PRO A 129 -16.37 12.34 4.90
N GLN A 130 -17.54 11.72 4.80
CA GLN A 130 -17.67 10.27 4.86
C GLN A 130 -17.27 9.62 3.53
N TYR A 131 -16.64 8.44 3.62
CA TYR A 131 -16.19 7.63 2.49
C TYR A 131 -16.72 6.21 2.58
N VAL A 132 -17.03 5.62 1.44
CA VAL A 132 -17.55 4.25 1.31
C VAL A 132 -16.58 3.46 0.43
N GLY A 133 -16.28 2.24 0.84
CA GLY A 133 -15.50 1.31 0.03
C GLY A 133 -16.40 0.44 -0.83
N ARG A 134 -16.13 0.36 -2.13
CA ARG A 134 -16.79 -0.57 -3.05
C ARG A 134 -15.81 -1.64 -3.48
N PHE A 135 -16.16 -2.89 -3.17
CA PHE A 135 -15.38 -4.06 -3.51
C PHE A 135 -16.18 -4.97 -4.45
N ALA A 136 -15.68 -5.15 -5.67
CA ALA A 136 -16.32 -5.96 -6.69
C ALA A 136 -16.08 -7.48 -6.52
N GLY A 137 -15.02 -7.86 -5.81
CA GLY A 137 -14.56 -9.23 -5.68
C GLY A 137 -13.31 -9.48 -6.53
N TRP A 138 -13.02 -10.76 -6.73
CA TRP A 138 -11.96 -11.22 -7.64
C TRP A 138 -12.54 -12.27 -8.58
N GLY A 139 -11.94 -12.40 -9.78
CA GLY A 139 -12.29 -13.43 -10.75
C GLY A 139 -11.34 -14.64 -10.65
N GLY A 140 -11.69 -15.71 -11.38
CA GLY A 140 -10.77 -16.83 -11.56
C GLY A 140 -10.62 -17.76 -10.35
N GLN A 141 -9.60 -18.61 -10.43
CA GLN A 141 -9.16 -19.49 -9.34
C GLN A 141 -7.88 -18.92 -8.74
N ALA A 142 -7.91 -18.68 -7.43
CA ALA A 142 -6.75 -18.21 -6.69
C ALA A 142 -6.59 -19.02 -5.41
N ASP A 143 -5.37 -19.27 -4.99
CA ASP A 143 -5.05 -19.89 -3.69
C ASP A 143 -4.84 -18.80 -2.61
N LEU A 144 -4.57 -17.57 -3.05
CA LEU A 144 -4.39 -16.40 -2.21
C LEU A 144 -4.88 -15.14 -2.93
N VAL A 145 -5.49 -14.21 -2.19
CA VAL A 145 -5.96 -12.93 -2.73
C VAL A 145 -5.23 -11.77 -2.07
N VAL A 146 -4.68 -10.87 -2.88
CA VAL A 146 -4.19 -9.56 -2.43
C VAL A 146 -5.27 -8.53 -2.70
N VAL A 147 -5.69 -7.82 -1.66
CA VAL A 147 -6.69 -6.76 -1.75
C VAL A 147 -6.04 -5.42 -1.44
N ALA A 148 -5.92 -4.58 -2.44
CA ALA A 148 -5.47 -3.20 -2.29
C ALA A 148 -6.63 -2.31 -1.85
N SER A 149 -6.41 -1.47 -0.85
CA SER A 149 -7.38 -0.48 -0.39
C SER A 149 -6.62 0.74 0.10
N HIS A 150 -7.10 1.94 -0.19
CA HIS A 150 -6.49 3.11 0.46
C HIS A 150 -6.74 3.08 1.97
N PHE A 151 -7.99 2.89 2.39
CA PHE A 151 -8.35 2.79 3.81
C PHE A 151 -8.06 1.40 4.38
N PRO A 152 -7.59 1.30 5.64
CA PRO A 152 -7.54 0.04 6.36
C PRO A 152 -8.92 -0.64 6.45
N VAL A 153 -8.98 -1.95 6.19
CA VAL A 153 -10.19 -2.76 6.36
C VAL A 153 -10.30 -3.26 7.81
N LEU A 154 -9.19 -3.66 8.42
CA LEU A 154 -9.12 -3.90 9.87
C LEU A 154 -8.78 -2.56 10.54
N SER A 155 -9.68 -2.05 11.42
CA SER A 155 -9.48 -0.72 12.03
C SER A 155 -8.24 -0.65 12.91
N GLU A 156 -7.45 0.38 12.71
CA GLU A 156 -6.27 0.70 13.52
C GLU A 156 -6.53 1.85 14.52
N ALA A 157 -7.78 2.33 14.61
CA ALA A 157 -8.17 3.50 15.39
C ALA A 157 -7.71 3.43 16.85
N SER A 158 -7.89 2.29 17.52
CA SER A 158 -7.49 2.12 18.91
C SER A 158 -5.97 2.20 19.12
N ARG A 159 -5.21 1.67 18.19
CA ARG A 159 -3.72 1.66 18.23
C ARG A 159 -3.18 3.07 18.03
N VAL A 160 -3.65 3.76 16.98
CA VAL A 160 -3.24 5.12 16.65
C VAL A 160 -3.62 6.09 17.76
N ALA A 161 -4.85 5.99 18.29
CA ALA A 161 -5.31 6.81 19.41
C ALA A 161 -4.52 6.58 20.70
N ALA A 162 -4.16 5.31 21.00
CA ALA A 162 -3.35 4.99 22.17
C ALA A 162 -1.92 5.59 22.09
N ALA A 163 -1.41 5.83 20.90
CA ALA A 163 -0.16 6.54 20.68
C ALA A 163 -0.28 8.06 20.67
N GLY A 164 -1.50 8.61 20.82
CA GLY A 164 -1.75 10.04 20.77
C GLY A 164 -1.61 10.65 19.37
N LEU A 165 -1.68 9.83 18.32
CA LEU A 165 -1.58 10.28 16.95
C LEU A 165 -2.97 10.63 16.37
N PRO A 166 -3.01 11.52 15.36
CA PRO A 166 -4.26 11.81 14.66
C PRO A 166 -4.72 10.57 13.89
N TYR A 167 -6.05 10.38 13.81
CA TYR A 167 -6.67 9.31 13.05
C TYR A 167 -7.65 9.89 12.02
N ALA A 168 -7.43 9.55 10.76
CA ALA A 168 -8.20 10.10 9.63
C ALA A 168 -9.59 9.45 9.45
N GLY A 169 -9.88 8.40 10.22
CA GLY A 169 -11.15 7.70 10.19
C GLY A 169 -11.16 6.43 9.34
N ASP A 170 -12.26 5.69 9.46
CA ASP A 170 -12.53 4.46 8.71
C ASP A 170 -13.53 4.73 7.58
N LEU A 171 -13.61 3.80 6.61
CA LEU A 171 -14.76 3.72 5.71
C LEU A 171 -16.05 3.47 6.50
N VAL A 172 -17.14 4.13 6.13
CA VAL A 172 -18.44 3.99 6.80
C VAL A 172 -18.92 2.53 6.80
N ASN A 173 -18.66 1.82 5.70
CA ASN A 173 -19.02 0.41 5.53
C ASN A 173 -17.85 -0.56 5.79
N ARG A 174 -16.83 -0.14 6.55
CA ARG A 174 -15.65 -0.96 6.84
C ARG A 174 -16.01 -2.35 7.39
N ALA A 175 -16.93 -2.39 8.36
CA ALA A 175 -17.35 -3.66 8.97
C ALA A 175 -18.01 -4.63 7.97
N ASP A 176 -18.75 -4.10 6.99
CA ASP A 176 -19.34 -4.92 5.92
C ASP A 176 -18.25 -5.48 4.99
N LEU A 177 -17.24 -4.67 4.67
CA LEU A 177 -16.08 -5.13 3.89
C LEU A 177 -15.30 -6.22 4.63
N GLU A 178 -15.01 -6.01 5.91
CA GLU A 178 -14.36 -6.98 6.78
C GLU A 178 -15.15 -8.31 6.80
N GLY A 179 -16.47 -8.22 7.03
CA GLY A 179 -17.34 -9.39 7.04
C GLY A 179 -17.38 -10.13 5.70
N ARG A 180 -17.47 -9.41 4.57
CA ARG A 180 -17.44 -10.03 3.22
C ARG A 180 -16.12 -10.70 2.92
N LEU A 181 -15.01 -10.05 3.22
CA LEU A 181 -13.67 -10.60 2.99
C LEU A 181 -13.36 -11.78 3.91
N GLY A 182 -13.83 -11.72 5.16
CA GLY A 182 -13.65 -12.78 6.14
C GLY A 182 -14.56 -14.00 5.94
N ALA A 183 -15.67 -13.85 5.21
CA ALA A 183 -16.62 -14.96 4.94
C ALA A 183 -16.05 -16.02 4.00
N ASP A 184 -15.13 -15.65 3.12
CA ASP A 184 -14.44 -16.56 2.23
C ASP A 184 -13.19 -17.11 2.92
N PRO A 185 -12.98 -18.44 3.00
CA PRO A 185 -11.87 -19.05 3.74
C PRO A 185 -10.49 -18.89 3.09
N LEU A 186 -10.40 -18.41 1.85
CA LEU A 186 -9.11 -18.19 1.20
C LEU A 186 -8.26 -17.20 1.99
N PRO A 187 -6.93 -17.42 2.11
CA PRO A 187 -6.03 -16.46 2.72
C PRO A 187 -6.00 -15.15 1.93
N LYS A 188 -6.08 -14.03 2.64
CA LYS A 188 -6.07 -12.69 2.04
C LYS A 188 -5.01 -11.80 2.68
N VAL A 189 -4.29 -11.09 1.83
CA VAL A 189 -3.35 -10.03 2.22
C VAL A 189 -3.98 -8.70 1.86
N LEU A 190 -4.32 -7.90 2.86
CA LEU A 190 -4.87 -6.55 2.71
C LEU A 190 -3.71 -5.56 2.76
N LEU A 191 -3.54 -4.77 1.70
CA LEU A 191 -2.54 -3.71 1.63
C LEU A 191 -3.27 -2.36 1.69
N SER A 192 -2.90 -1.49 2.64
CA SER A 192 -3.57 -0.20 2.84
C SER A 192 -2.60 0.92 3.24
N GLY A 193 -3.05 2.17 3.10
CA GLY A 193 -2.38 3.41 3.50
C GLY A 193 -3.26 4.28 4.40
N HIS A 194 -3.52 5.53 4.01
CA HIS A 194 -4.46 6.50 4.59
C HIS A 194 -4.10 7.05 5.97
N ILE A 195 -3.73 6.20 6.90
CA ILE A 195 -3.48 6.61 8.30
C ILE A 195 -2.05 7.10 8.53
N HIS A 196 -1.23 7.11 7.49
CA HIS A 196 0.19 7.50 7.51
C HIS A 196 1.00 6.78 8.60
N SER A 197 0.53 5.61 9.02
CA SER A 197 1.14 4.83 10.09
C SER A 197 1.35 3.39 9.66
N ARG A 198 2.58 2.88 9.82
CA ARG A 198 2.88 1.51 9.48
C ARG A 198 2.43 0.55 10.58
N CYS A 199 1.44 -0.28 10.25
CA CYS A 199 0.82 -1.23 11.15
C CYS A 199 0.71 -2.60 10.52
N SER A 200 0.44 -3.62 11.34
CA SER A 200 -0.07 -4.91 10.89
C SER A 200 -1.19 -5.41 11.81
N ALA A 201 -2.18 -6.05 11.23
CA ALA A 201 -3.30 -6.66 11.95
C ALA A 201 -3.71 -7.97 11.26
N ARG A 202 -4.34 -8.88 11.99
CA ARG A 202 -4.83 -10.13 11.42
C ARG A 202 -6.06 -10.63 12.17
N ILE A 203 -6.98 -11.21 11.40
CA ILE A 203 -8.16 -11.89 11.95
C ILE A 203 -8.61 -12.98 10.97
N GLY A 204 -8.64 -14.25 11.41
CA GLY A 204 -8.98 -15.38 10.54
C GLY A 204 -8.18 -15.36 9.23
N PRO A 205 -8.86 -15.36 8.05
CA PRO A 205 -8.20 -15.39 6.75
C PRO A 205 -7.57 -14.04 6.34
N LEU A 206 -7.73 -12.97 7.12
CA LEU A 206 -7.29 -11.63 6.78
C LEU A 206 -5.96 -11.31 7.47
N LEU A 207 -4.93 -10.96 6.68
CA LEU A 207 -3.69 -10.32 7.09
C LEU A 207 -3.67 -8.92 6.51
N GLN A 208 -3.65 -7.88 7.34
CA GLN A 208 -3.52 -6.50 6.90
C GLN A 208 -2.11 -5.99 7.16
N CYS A 209 -1.52 -5.41 6.11
CA CYS A 209 -0.29 -4.64 6.16
C CYS A 209 -0.63 -3.20 5.75
N THR A 210 -0.75 -2.31 6.73
CA THR A 210 -0.88 -0.88 6.49
C THR A 210 0.52 -0.30 6.36
N VAL A 211 0.81 0.36 5.25
CA VAL A 211 2.10 0.99 4.98
C VAL A 211 2.11 2.44 5.48
N GLY A 212 3.29 2.96 5.82
CA GLY A 212 3.46 4.36 6.16
C GLY A 212 3.36 5.27 4.93
N ALA A 213 3.20 6.57 5.17
CA ALA A 213 3.14 7.56 4.11
C ALA A 213 4.49 7.75 3.42
N PHE A 214 4.44 8.03 2.11
CA PHE A 214 5.62 8.31 1.32
C PHE A 214 6.00 9.79 1.31
N ILE A 215 5.07 10.70 1.65
CA ILE A 215 5.27 12.16 1.60
C ILE A 215 5.89 12.74 2.86
N GLU A 216 5.73 12.09 4.01
CA GLU A 216 6.23 12.57 5.30
C GLU A 216 7.12 11.54 5.98
N PRO A 217 8.04 11.94 6.88
CA PRO A 217 8.88 11.00 7.63
C PRO A 217 8.08 9.89 8.32
N PRO A 218 8.52 8.63 8.22
CA PRO A 218 9.83 8.16 7.76
C PRO A 218 9.97 7.90 6.25
N PHE A 219 9.00 8.30 5.41
CA PHE A 219 9.01 8.10 3.95
C PHE A 219 9.09 6.61 3.58
N ASP A 220 8.08 5.87 3.96
CA ASP A 220 8.08 4.41 3.84
C ASP A 220 7.87 3.94 2.39
N ALA A 221 8.77 3.09 1.90
CA ALA A 221 8.53 2.21 0.77
C ALA A 221 8.49 0.77 1.29
N THR A 222 7.68 -0.09 0.67
CA THR A 222 7.46 -1.45 1.17
C THR A 222 7.57 -2.46 0.02
N ILE A 223 8.16 -3.62 0.29
CA ILE A 223 8.07 -4.82 -0.56
C ILE A 223 7.31 -5.89 0.20
N VAL A 224 6.35 -6.51 -0.47
CA VAL A 224 5.61 -7.67 0.04
C VAL A 224 5.91 -8.87 -0.84
N GLU A 225 6.60 -9.87 -0.28
CA GLU A 225 6.89 -11.12 -0.95
C GLU A 225 5.86 -12.17 -0.54
N ILE A 226 5.25 -12.83 -1.52
CA ILE A 226 4.20 -13.83 -1.33
C ILE A 226 4.63 -15.14 -1.99
N ASP A 227 4.71 -16.20 -1.21
CA ASP A 227 4.83 -17.56 -1.69
C ASP A 227 3.52 -18.32 -1.43
N PRO A 228 2.65 -18.47 -2.45
CA PRO A 228 1.35 -19.13 -2.26
C PRO A 228 1.51 -20.63 -1.97
N LYS A 229 2.58 -21.27 -2.45
CA LYS A 229 2.85 -22.71 -2.20
C LYS A 229 3.27 -22.97 -0.76
N ALA A 230 4.11 -22.09 -0.20
CA ALA A 230 4.48 -22.15 1.20
C ALA A 230 3.40 -21.53 2.12
N GLY A 231 2.41 -20.84 1.56
CA GLY A 231 1.44 -20.06 2.30
C GLY A 231 2.12 -18.99 3.14
N SER A 232 3.15 -18.32 2.62
CA SER A 232 3.94 -17.35 3.39
C SER A 232 3.93 -15.96 2.79
N VAL A 233 4.00 -14.97 3.66
CA VAL A 233 4.10 -13.55 3.32
C VAL A 233 5.23 -12.93 4.13
N LEU A 234 6.17 -12.29 3.46
CA LEU A 234 7.22 -11.47 4.05
C LEU A 234 6.99 -10.02 3.65
N ARG A 235 6.89 -9.12 4.60
CA ARG A 235 6.92 -7.67 4.37
C ARG A 235 8.26 -7.13 4.78
N THR A 236 8.91 -6.35 3.90
CA THR A 236 10.10 -5.57 4.17
C THR A 236 9.78 -4.11 3.90
N ALA A 237 9.95 -3.25 4.89
CA ALA A 237 9.78 -1.81 4.76
C ALA A 237 11.13 -1.11 4.82
N ARG A 238 11.32 -0.09 3.97
CA ARG A 238 12.51 0.74 3.91
C ARG A 238 12.14 2.20 4.13
N ARG A 239 12.82 2.82 5.08
CA ARG A 239 12.72 4.26 5.32
C ARG A 239 13.67 4.99 4.37
N LEU A 240 13.14 5.91 3.55
CA LEU A 240 13.90 6.63 2.53
C LEU A 240 14.33 8.04 2.97
N GLY A 241 14.24 8.36 4.25
CA GLY A 241 14.60 9.66 4.80
C GLY A 241 15.05 9.60 6.24
N GLU A 242 15.16 10.78 6.83
CA GLU A 242 15.55 10.94 8.23
C GLU A 242 14.47 10.43 9.20
N ILE A 243 14.87 10.24 10.46
CA ILE A 243 13.95 9.79 11.51
C ILE A 243 12.87 10.86 11.73
N ALA A 244 11.62 10.44 11.75
CA ALA A 244 10.48 11.30 12.04
C ALA A 244 10.60 11.97 13.42
N VAL A 245 10.13 13.20 13.55
CA VAL A 245 9.96 13.88 14.85
C VAL A 245 8.93 13.10 15.68
N THR A 246 7.89 12.61 15.02
CA THR A 246 6.88 11.71 15.60
C THR A 246 6.90 10.42 14.78
N ASP A 247 7.31 9.30 15.38
CA ASP A 247 7.43 8.03 14.66
C ASP A 247 6.08 7.29 14.62
N PRO A 248 5.43 7.20 13.44
CA PRO A 248 4.15 6.52 13.27
C PRO A 248 4.29 5.00 13.00
N VAL A 249 5.36 4.39 13.47
CA VAL A 249 5.68 3.00 13.16
C VAL A 249 5.31 2.08 14.34
N PHE A 250 4.32 1.21 14.10
CA PHE A 250 3.81 0.24 15.08
C PHE A 250 4.15 -1.21 14.71
N ALA A 251 4.84 -1.42 13.60
CA ALA A 251 5.23 -2.73 13.11
C ALA A 251 6.73 -2.73 12.77
N ALA A 252 7.39 -3.87 12.91
CA ALA A 252 8.79 -4.01 12.54
C ALA A 252 9.03 -3.68 11.06
N ASP A 253 10.28 -3.37 10.68
CA ASP A 253 10.64 -3.17 9.28
C ASP A 253 10.44 -4.47 8.48
N ASP A 254 10.83 -5.60 9.07
CA ASP A 254 10.59 -6.92 8.51
C ASP A 254 9.57 -7.68 9.36
N GLU A 255 8.53 -8.21 8.73
CA GLU A 255 7.55 -9.11 9.36
C GLU A 255 7.27 -10.28 8.44
N HIS A 256 7.20 -11.47 9.03
CA HIS A 256 6.93 -12.72 8.31
C HIS A 256 5.69 -13.40 8.89
N TRP A 257 4.78 -13.83 8.00
CA TRP A 257 3.59 -14.59 8.38
C TRP A 257 3.47 -15.86 7.56
N ARG A 258 2.79 -16.82 8.15
CA ARG A 258 2.45 -18.08 7.50
C ARG A 258 0.98 -18.40 7.69
N TRP A 259 0.36 -18.91 6.64
CA TRP A 259 -0.99 -19.42 6.65
C TRP A 259 -1.01 -20.83 7.22
N ILE A 260 -1.66 -21.03 8.38
CA ILE A 260 -1.70 -22.31 9.10
C ILE A 260 -3.11 -22.51 9.64
N ASP A 261 -3.74 -23.64 9.32
CA ASP A 261 -5.03 -24.08 9.86
C ASP A 261 -6.14 -23.00 9.79
N GLY A 262 -6.20 -22.24 8.68
CA GLY A 262 -7.25 -21.24 8.46
C GLY A 262 -6.98 -19.88 9.10
N CYS A 263 -5.76 -19.59 9.54
CA CYS A 263 -5.38 -18.29 10.06
C CYS A 263 -3.92 -17.92 9.77
N TRP A 264 -3.63 -16.63 9.83
CA TRP A 264 -2.28 -16.10 9.69
C TRP A 264 -1.54 -16.14 11.03
N GLU A 265 -0.33 -16.70 11.05
CA GLU A 265 0.54 -16.73 12.21
C GLU A 265 1.84 -15.99 11.96
N THR A 266 2.28 -15.19 12.93
CA THR A 266 3.59 -14.51 12.85
C THR A 266 4.71 -15.53 12.99
N GLN A 267 5.70 -15.44 12.12
CA GLN A 267 6.90 -16.26 12.14
C GLN A 267 8.11 -15.41 12.50
N PRO A 268 9.15 -16.01 13.11
CA PRO A 268 10.43 -15.31 13.25
C PRO A 268 10.96 -14.92 11.87
N VAL A 269 11.40 -13.67 11.72
CA VAL A 269 12.20 -13.28 10.56
C VAL A 269 13.58 -13.89 10.76
N ALA A 270 13.93 -14.90 9.97
CA ALA A 270 15.30 -15.40 9.97
C ALA A 270 16.21 -14.23 9.59
N SER A 271 17.14 -13.86 10.46
CA SER A 271 18.13 -12.85 10.11
C SER A 271 18.80 -13.29 8.80
N ILE A 272 18.61 -12.54 7.73
CA ILE A 272 19.36 -12.69 6.46
C ILE A 272 20.78 -12.20 6.76
N ALA A 273 21.47 -12.89 7.68
CA ALA A 273 22.84 -12.68 8.03
C ALA A 273 23.68 -13.68 7.24
N ALA A 274 24.40 -13.11 6.26
CA ALA A 274 25.60 -13.69 5.68
C ALA A 274 25.47 -14.90 4.73
N SER A 275 25.01 -14.66 3.50
CA SER A 275 25.51 -15.45 2.37
C SER A 275 26.56 -14.70 1.52
N THR A 276 27.22 -13.70 2.08
CA THR A 276 28.26 -12.89 1.36
C THR A 276 29.69 -13.19 1.80
N SER A 277 29.97 -14.29 2.53
CA SER A 277 31.33 -14.57 3.01
C SER A 277 32.03 -15.79 2.42
N GLU A 278 31.52 -16.41 1.34
CA GLU A 278 32.21 -17.58 0.73
C GLU A 278 32.72 -17.40 -0.71
N LEU A 279 32.82 -16.18 -1.23
CA LEU A 279 33.38 -15.94 -2.56
C LEU A 279 34.69 -15.13 -2.57
N SER A 280 35.48 -15.19 -1.48
CA SER A 280 36.82 -14.58 -1.48
C SER A 280 37.88 -15.51 -0.91
N GLN A 281 37.95 -16.77 -1.38
CA GLN A 281 39.16 -17.62 -1.25
C GLN A 281 39.13 -18.71 -2.32
N THR A 282 39.48 -18.35 -3.54
CA THR A 282 40.25 -19.17 -4.49
C THR A 282 40.92 -18.27 -5.51
#